data_c788d4d6ebdb350466a47e26605bf0b6
#
_entry.id   c788d4d6ebdb350466a47e26605bf0b6
#
_cell.length_a   1.000
_cell.length_b   1.000
_cell.length_c   1.000
_cell.angle_alpha   90.00
_cell.angle_beta   90.00
_cell.angle_gamma   90.00
#
_symmetry.space_group_name_H-M   'P 1'
#
loop_
_entity.id
_entity.type
_entity.pdbx_description
1 polymer ?
#
loop_
_entity_poly.entity_id
_entity_poly.type
_entity_poly.pdbx_seq_one_letter_code
_entity_poly.pdbx_strand_id
1 'polypeptide(L)'
;MGPAIAAPADWCLNAASAKSTASSYEAFRSALRQLGYIEGRNIRIEYRYADGFLDRLQALAEEVVRLNPSVIVSGPLPANLAVRKATATIPIVMATGADPVGFGLVQSLSRPGGNVTGLANFAEELASKQLDVIRELLPRLARVAALVNVENPLHVPQLREMQAAAAKASLALVHFDYRVPEDLERAFTEFVQAKADALLVPPDTTFSSNVGRIVELGPRRACRRLTATAGRSRAVAC
;
A
#
# COMPACT_ATOMS: atom_id res chain seq x y z
N MET A 1 46.17 -1.72 -8.62
CA MET A 1 44.86 -1.64 -8.00
C MET A 1 44.46 -0.18 -8.02
N GLY A 2 43.60 0.21 -8.97
CA GLY A 2 43.03 1.55 -9.00
C GLY A 2 42.08 1.74 -7.81
N PRO A 3 41.82 3.00 -7.38
CA PRO A 3 40.88 3.26 -6.31
C PRO A 3 39.52 2.70 -6.74
N ALA A 4 38.93 1.88 -5.87
CA ALA A 4 37.54 1.41 -6.06
C ALA A 4 36.67 2.68 -6.17
N ILE A 5 36.11 2.94 -7.34
CA ILE A 5 35.09 3.96 -7.51
C ILE A 5 33.95 3.50 -6.62
N ALA A 6 33.71 4.24 -5.54
CA ALA A 6 32.57 3.95 -4.67
C ALA A 6 31.33 3.97 -5.56
N ALA A 7 30.70 2.80 -5.72
CA ALA A 7 29.46 2.71 -6.49
C ALA A 7 28.47 3.70 -5.87
N PRO A 8 27.75 4.49 -6.70
CA PRO A 8 26.73 5.38 -6.17
C PRO A 8 25.75 4.58 -5.34
N ALA A 9 25.37 5.11 -4.18
CA ALA A 9 24.37 4.48 -3.35
C ALA A 9 23.00 4.86 -3.90
N ASP A 10 22.21 3.87 -4.24
CA ASP A 10 20.80 4.02 -4.57
C ASP A 10 19.96 3.62 -3.37
N TRP A 11 18.83 4.27 -3.20
CA TRP A 11 18.06 4.13 -1.98
C TRP A 11 16.66 3.62 -2.26
N CYS A 12 16.22 2.68 -1.44
CA CYS A 12 14.84 2.18 -1.45
C CYS A 12 14.12 2.68 -0.19
N LEU A 13 13.08 3.49 -0.35
CA LEU A 13 12.18 3.88 0.73
C LEU A 13 10.84 3.15 0.61
N ASN A 14 10.47 2.43 1.64
CA ASN A 14 9.22 1.67 1.65
C ASN A 14 8.38 1.94 2.91
N ALA A 15 7.08 2.13 2.72
CA ALA A 15 6.15 2.30 3.83
C ALA A 15 5.91 1.00 4.62
N ALA A 16 6.13 -0.15 4.00
CA ALA A 16 5.98 -1.45 4.63
C ALA A 16 7.24 -1.88 5.40
N SER A 17 7.23 -3.08 5.98
CA SER A 17 8.37 -3.67 6.66
C SER A 17 9.29 -4.45 5.72
N ALA A 18 10.55 -4.65 6.12
CA ALA A 18 11.49 -5.49 5.40
C ALA A 18 10.96 -6.91 5.19
N LYS A 19 10.29 -7.47 6.20
CA LYS A 19 9.71 -8.83 6.15
C LYS A 19 8.61 -8.94 5.10
N SER A 20 7.69 -7.98 5.05
CA SER A 20 6.54 -8.03 4.13
C SER A 20 6.92 -7.76 2.67
N THR A 21 8.08 -7.12 2.43
CA THR A 21 8.57 -6.77 1.09
C THR A 21 9.73 -7.65 0.61
N ALA A 22 10.20 -8.59 1.41
CA ALA A 22 11.39 -9.39 1.14
C ALA A 22 11.37 -10.07 -0.24
N SER A 23 10.26 -10.70 -0.62
CA SER A 23 10.14 -11.36 -1.93
C SER A 23 10.18 -10.38 -3.11
N SER A 24 9.58 -9.20 -2.96
CA SER A 24 9.59 -8.17 -4.00
C SER A 24 10.99 -7.59 -4.19
N TYR A 25 11.72 -7.34 -3.11
CA TYR A 25 13.10 -6.87 -3.20
C TYR A 25 14.07 -7.94 -3.69
N GLU A 26 13.84 -9.22 -3.39
CA GLU A 26 14.64 -10.29 -3.99
C GLU A 26 14.43 -10.37 -5.51
N ALA A 27 13.19 -10.25 -5.97
CA ALA A 27 12.89 -10.17 -7.40
C ALA A 27 13.57 -8.95 -8.06
N PHE A 28 13.53 -7.79 -7.39
CA PHE A 28 14.20 -6.58 -7.84
C PHE A 28 15.72 -6.77 -7.95
N ARG A 29 16.38 -7.28 -6.91
CA ARG A 29 17.82 -7.59 -6.94
C ARG A 29 18.17 -8.61 -8.02
N SER A 30 17.32 -9.62 -8.22
CA SER A 30 17.50 -10.61 -9.27
C SER A 30 17.45 -10.00 -10.67
N ALA A 31 16.49 -9.09 -10.91
CA ALA A 31 16.39 -8.37 -12.18
C ALA A 31 17.61 -7.44 -12.41
N LEU A 32 18.07 -6.74 -11.38
CA LEU A 32 19.27 -5.93 -11.48
C LEU A 32 20.51 -6.76 -11.82
N ARG A 33 20.67 -7.95 -11.21
CA ARG A 33 21.78 -8.86 -11.54
C ARG A 33 21.74 -9.29 -13.01
N GLN A 34 20.56 -9.57 -13.56
CA GLN A 34 20.39 -9.93 -14.98
C GLN A 34 20.78 -8.77 -15.91
N LEU A 35 20.62 -7.54 -15.47
CA LEU A 35 21.05 -6.32 -16.17
C LEU A 35 22.51 -5.96 -15.93
N GLY A 36 23.27 -6.78 -15.20
CA GLY A 36 24.69 -6.54 -14.91
C GLY A 36 24.96 -5.68 -13.68
N TYR A 37 23.94 -5.29 -12.92
CA TYR A 37 24.10 -4.57 -11.66
C TYR A 37 24.26 -5.56 -10.50
N ILE A 38 25.45 -5.57 -9.90
CA ILE A 38 25.82 -6.51 -8.82
C ILE A 38 26.06 -5.70 -7.55
N GLU A 39 25.21 -5.91 -6.56
CA GLU A 39 25.30 -5.26 -5.26
C GLU A 39 26.64 -5.55 -4.59
N GLY A 40 27.27 -4.52 -4.05
CA GLY A 40 28.63 -4.58 -3.47
C GLY A 40 29.77 -4.54 -4.50
N ARG A 41 29.50 -4.59 -5.82
CA ARG A 41 30.50 -4.52 -6.89
C ARG A 41 30.38 -3.22 -7.71
N ASN A 42 29.23 -2.96 -8.31
CA ASN A 42 29.00 -1.79 -9.16
C ASN A 42 27.71 -1.03 -8.85
N ILE A 43 26.92 -1.50 -7.87
CA ILE A 43 25.79 -0.80 -7.27
C ILE A 43 25.80 -1.05 -5.76
N ARG A 44 25.33 -0.08 -4.99
CA ARG A 44 25.05 -0.21 -3.56
C ARG A 44 23.61 0.21 -3.32
N ILE A 45 22.82 -0.66 -2.70
CA ILE A 45 21.41 -0.40 -2.41
C ILE A 45 21.24 -0.32 -0.91
N GLU A 46 20.72 0.81 -0.45
CA GLU A 46 20.41 1.05 0.95
C GLU A 46 18.88 1.07 1.13
N TYR A 47 18.40 0.53 2.22
CA TYR A 47 16.97 0.37 2.45
C TYR A 47 16.51 1.15 3.68
N ARG A 48 15.36 1.82 3.57
CA ARG A 48 14.64 2.41 4.69
C ARG A 48 13.20 1.93 4.69
N TYR A 49 12.74 1.52 5.84
CA TYR A 49 11.40 0.97 6.05
C TYR A 49 10.67 1.79 7.12
N ALA A 50 9.45 2.18 6.84
CA ALA A 50 8.60 2.83 7.82
C ALA A 50 7.86 1.83 8.72
N ASP A 51 7.92 0.52 8.41
CA ASP A 51 7.30 -0.58 9.17
C ASP A 51 5.78 -0.40 9.39
N GLY A 52 5.11 0.28 8.46
CA GLY A 52 3.69 0.60 8.56
C GLY A 52 3.37 1.89 9.32
N PHE A 53 4.36 2.57 9.89
CA PHE A 53 4.20 3.86 10.58
C PHE A 53 4.37 5.00 9.57
N LEU A 54 3.26 5.47 8.99
CA LEU A 54 3.29 6.43 7.89
C LEU A 54 3.85 7.80 8.30
N ASP A 55 3.73 8.17 9.56
CA ASP A 55 4.28 9.39 10.17
C ASP A 55 5.82 9.46 10.06
N ARG A 56 6.52 8.33 10.00
CA ARG A 56 7.98 8.25 9.85
C ARG A 56 8.45 8.58 8.44
N LEU A 57 7.60 8.47 7.42
CA LEU A 57 7.99 8.53 6.02
C LEU A 57 8.65 9.85 5.64
N GLN A 58 8.15 10.98 6.16
CA GLN A 58 8.70 12.28 5.83
C GLN A 58 10.15 12.42 6.33
N ALA A 59 10.42 12.03 7.58
CA ALA A 59 11.77 12.08 8.16
C ALA A 59 12.74 11.13 7.44
N LEU A 60 12.29 9.92 7.09
CA LEU A 60 13.07 8.95 6.33
C LEU A 60 13.38 9.45 4.91
N ALA A 61 12.41 10.08 4.24
CA ALA A 61 12.62 10.66 2.91
C ALA A 61 13.66 11.78 2.95
N GLU A 62 13.61 12.66 3.95
CA GLU A 62 14.59 13.75 4.13
C GLU A 62 15.99 13.19 4.47
N GLU A 63 16.07 12.11 5.27
CA GLU A 63 17.33 11.41 5.51
C GLU A 63 17.94 10.90 4.21
N VAL A 64 17.16 10.18 3.41
CA VAL A 64 17.58 9.62 2.12
C VAL A 64 18.05 10.72 1.17
N VAL A 65 17.31 11.81 1.05
CA VAL A 65 17.67 12.95 0.17
C VAL A 65 18.99 13.61 0.61
N ARG A 66 19.26 13.75 1.91
CA ARG A 66 20.53 14.31 2.42
C ARG A 66 21.76 13.48 2.03
N LEU A 67 21.58 12.19 1.77
CA LEU A 67 22.67 11.30 1.35
C LEU A 67 22.94 11.38 -0.15
N ASN A 68 22.21 12.23 -0.87
CA ASN A 68 22.36 12.55 -2.28
C ASN A 68 22.53 11.33 -3.19
N PRO A 69 21.54 10.40 -3.23
CA PRO A 69 21.61 9.21 -4.07
C PRO A 69 21.49 9.55 -5.56
N SER A 70 21.91 8.62 -6.42
CA SER A 70 21.71 8.73 -7.87
C SER A 70 20.24 8.56 -8.27
N VAL A 71 19.52 7.70 -7.53
CA VAL A 71 18.09 7.42 -7.73
C VAL A 71 17.47 6.96 -6.41
N ILE A 72 16.19 7.26 -6.24
CA ILE A 72 15.37 6.75 -5.13
C ILE A 72 14.28 5.86 -5.69
N VAL A 73 14.24 4.59 -5.29
CA VAL A 73 13.12 3.69 -5.54
C VAL A 73 12.16 3.78 -4.37
N SER A 74 10.91 4.06 -4.61
CA SER A 74 9.93 4.25 -3.52
C SER A 74 8.60 3.55 -3.78
N GLY A 75 7.86 3.29 -2.73
CA GLY A 75 6.52 2.70 -2.78
C GLY A 75 6.03 2.17 -1.44
N PRO A 76 4.74 2.01 -1.31
CA PRO A 76 3.65 2.48 -2.16
C PRO A 76 3.39 3.98 -2.05
N LEU A 77 2.18 4.45 -2.42
CA LEU A 77 1.83 5.87 -2.56
C LEU A 77 2.30 6.78 -1.40
N PRO A 78 2.11 6.45 -0.11
CA PRO A 78 2.58 7.33 0.97
C PRO A 78 4.09 7.60 0.93
N ALA A 79 4.91 6.58 0.61
CA ALA A 79 6.35 6.75 0.45
C ALA A 79 6.70 7.58 -0.78
N ASN A 80 5.99 7.39 -1.90
CA ASN A 80 6.18 8.19 -3.12
C ASN A 80 5.92 9.67 -2.87
N LEU A 81 4.85 9.99 -2.14
CA LEU A 81 4.51 11.36 -1.76
C LEU A 81 5.56 11.98 -0.84
N ALA A 82 6.06 11.24 0.15
CA ALA A 82 7.09 11.72 1.07
C ALA A 82 8.40 12.05 0.32
N VAL A 83 8.86 11.15 -0.58
CA VAL A 83 10.08 11.39 -1.37
C VAL A 83 9.87 12.56 -2.35
N ARG A 84 8.72 12.62 -3.03
CA ARG A 84 8.42 13.71 -3.96
C ARG A 84 8.39 15.08 -3.26
N LYS A 85 7.93 15.13 -2.01
CA LYS A 85 7.95 16.34 -1.19
C LYS A 85 9.37 16.71 -0.75
N ALA A 86 10.24 15.72 -0.52
CA ALA A 86 11.60 15.94 -0.03
C ALA A 86 12.57 16.38 -1.15
N THR A 87 12.33 16.00 -2.42
CA THR A 87 13.20 16.36 -3.54
C THR A 87 12.44 16.61 -4.83
N ALA A 88 12.92 17.60 -5.60
CA ALA A 88 12.45 17.89 -6.96
C ALA A 88 13.49 17.54 -8.04
N THR A 89 14.69 17.11 -7.66
CA THR A 89 15.84 16.94 -8.56
C THR A 89 16.34 15.51 -8.64
N ILE A 90 16.40 14.80 -7.51
CA ILE A 90 16.84 13.39 -7.51
C ILE A 90 15.78 12.55 -8.23
N PRO A 91 16.16 11.72 -9.20
CA PRO A 91 15.22 10.83 -9.89
C PRO A 91 14.51 9.88 -8.91
N ILE A 92 13.20 9.77 -9.04
CA ILE A 92 12.35 8.91 -8.22
C ILE A 92 11.71 7.86 -9.13
N VAL A 93 11.90 6.58 -8.79
CA VAL A 93 11.26 5.46 -9.47
C VAL A 93 10.22 4.86 -8.53
N MET A 94 8.95 5.03 -8.85
CA MET A 94 7.85 4.37 -8.14
C MET A 94 7.85 2.88 -8.46
N ALA A 95 8.20 2.03 -7.49
CA ALA A 95 8.06 0.58 -7.62
C ALA A 95 6.58 0.15 -7.70
N THR A 96 5.72 0.92 -7.05
CA THR A 96 4.26 0.85 -7.16
C THR A 96 3.67 2.19 -6.73
N GLY A 97 2.63 2.63 -7.41
CA GLY A 97 1.88 3.85 -7.08
C GLY A 97 0.43 3.71 -7.50
N ALA A 98 -0.46 4.35 -6.77
CA ALA A 98 -1.87 4.47 -7.15
C ALA A 98 -2.12 5.89 -7.61
N ASP A 99 -2.87 6.05 -8.70
CA ASP A 99 -3.28 7.34 -9.29
C ASP A 99 -2.19 8.44 -9.25
N PRO A 100 -1.03 8.25 -9.89
CA PRO A 100 0.06 9.21 -9.76
C PRO A 100 -0.24 10.58 -10.35
N VAL A 101 -1.25 10.69 -11.22
CA VAL A 101 -1.73 11.97 -11.77
C VAL A 101 -2.62 12.67 -10.78
N GLY A 102 -3.63 12.00 -10.23
CA GLY A 102 -4.54 12.57 -9.24
C GLY A 102 -3.85 13.02 -7.95
N PHE A 103 -2.78 12.32 -7.55
CA PHE A 103 -1.95 12.71 -6.40
C PHE A 103 -0.81 13.69 -6.75
N GLY A 104 -0.73 14.18 -8.00
CA GLY A 104 0.26 15.19 -8.40
C GLY A 104 1.72 14.71 -8.42
N LEU A 105 1.94 13.40 -8.49
CA LEU A 105 3.28 12.82 -8.62
C LEU A 105 3.84 13.03 -10.03
N VAL A 106 2.98 12.94 -11.05
CA VAL A 106 3.30 13.14 -12.46
C VAL A 106 2.22 13.99 -13.15
N GLN A 107 2.57 14.67 -14.23
CA GLN A 107 1.61 15.47 -15.02
C GLN A 107 0.64 14.60 -15.82
N SER A 108 1.17 13.53 -16.43
CA SER A 108 0.38 12.50 -17.11
C SER A 108 1.16 11.20 -17.15
N LEU A 109 0.50 10.08 -17.47
CA LEU A 109 1.17 8.77 -17.56
C LEU A 109 2.13 8.70 -18.75
N SER A 110 1.82 9.36 -19.87
CA SER A 110 2.68 9.37 -21.06
C SER A 110 3.80 10.41 -21.00
N ARG A 111 3.63 11.47 -20.20
CA ARG A 111 4.60 12.55 -20.02
C ARG A 111 4.66 12.94 -18.55
N PRO A 112 5.46 12.27 -17.73
CA PRO A 112 5.54 12.53 -16.28
C PRO A 112 5.88 13.97 -15.92
N GLY A 113 6.72 14.64 -16.71
CA GLY A 113 6.98 16.10 -16.61
C GLY A 113 7.82 16.54 -15.42
N GLY A 114 8.38 15.64 -14.65
CA GLY A 114 9.19 15.92 -13.46
C GLY A 114 10.25 14.85 -13.21
N ASN A 115 10.71 14.76 -11.98
CA ASN A 115 11.73 13.79 -11.56
C ASN A 115 11.13 12.42 -11.13
N VAL A 116 9.85 12.18 -11.33
CA VAL A 116 9.15 10.95 -10.94
C VAL A 116 8.78 10.13 -12.17
N THR A 117 9.08 8.83 -12.14
CA THR A 117 8.64 7.83 -13.11
C THR A 117 8.34 6.52 -12.40
N GLY A 118 7.86 5.49 -13.09
CA GLY A 118 7.70 4.15 -12.52
C GLY A 118 6.38 3.47 -12.88
N LEU A 119 5.92 2.57 -12.00
CA LEU A 119 4.73 1.75 -12.21
C LEU A 119 3.53 2.33 -11.45
N ALA A 120 2.39 2.38 -12.13
CA ALA A 120 1.11 2.75 -11.53
C ALA A 120 0.13 1.56 -11.54
N ASN A 121 -0.76 1.53 -10.57
CA ASN A 121 -1.92 0.64 -10.53
C ASN A 121 -3.19 1.47 -10.34
N PHE A 122 -4.32 0.88 -10.66
CA PHE A 122 -5.66 1.49 -10.54
C PHE A 122 -6.46 0.72 -9.47
N ALA A 123 -5.88 0.59 -8.28
CA ALA A 123 -6.47 -0.18 -7.18
C ALA A 123 -7.81 0.41 -6.69
N GLU A 124 -8.04 1.70 -6.89
CA GLU A 124 -9.29 2.39 -6.57
C GLU A 124 -10.48 1.83 -7.36
N GLU A 125 -10.29 1.42 -8.61
CA GLU A 125 -11.35 0.88 -9.46
C GLU A 125 -11.82 -0.53 -9.07
N LEU A 126 -11.11 -1.19 -8.16
CA LEU A 126 -11.41 -2.58 -7.77
C LEU A 126 -12.54 -2.69 -6.74
N ALA A 127 -12.95 -1.60 -6.10
CA ALA A 127 -13.92 -1.64 -5.01
C ALA A 127 -15.28 -2.21 -5.43
N SER A 128 -15.78 -1.83 -6.61
CA SER A 128 -17.04 -2.36 -7.14
C SER A 128 -16.96 -3.86 -7.41
N LYS A 129 -15.89 -4.31 -8.05
CA LYS A 129 -15.67 -5.75 -8.34
C LYS A 129 -15.52 -6.58 -7.06
N GLN A 130 -14.88 -6.05 -6.03
CA GLN A 130 -14.77 -6.72 -4.74
C GLN A 130 -16.15 -6.91 -4.08
N LEU A 131 -17.00 -5.88 -4.13
CA LEU A 131 -18.37 -5.98 -3.62
C LEU A 131 -19.22 -6.98 -4.42
N ASP A 132 -19.08 -7.01 -5.74
CA ASP A 132 -19.78 -7.99 -6.59
C ASP A 132 -19.38 -9.44 -6.22
N VAL A 133 -18.09 -9.71 -6.07
CA VAL A 133 -17.59 -11.03 -5.63
C VAL A 133 -18.13 -11.40 -4.24
N ILE A 134 -18.15 -10.44 -3.30
CA ILE A 134 -18.70 -10.71 -1.96
C ILE A 134 -20.20 -11.04 -2.04
N ARG A 135 -20.96 -10.34 -2.89
CA ARG A 135 -22.41 -10.62 -3.10
C ARG A 135 -22.66 -12.00 -3.69
N GLU A 136 -21.84 -12.44 -4.63
CA GLU A 136 -21.92 -13.80 -5.17
C GLU A 136 -21.67 -14.87 -4.10
N LEU A 137 -20.71 -14.61 -3.21
CA LEU A 137 -20.37 -15.52 -2.11
C LEU A 137 -21.38 -15.49 -0.96
N LEU A 138 -22.04 -14.35 -0.74
CA LEU A 138 -23.01 -14.11 0.32
C LEU A 138 -24.33 -13.58 -0.24
N PRO A 139 -25.23 -14.45 -0.73
CA PRO A 139 -26.49 -14.01 -1.37
C PRO A 139 -27.43 -13.21 -0.46
N ARG A 140 -27.23 -13.27 0.87
CA ARG A 140 -28.01 -12.52 1.87
C ARG A 140 -27.24 -11.31 2.42
N LEU A 141 -26.18 -10.88 1.72
CA LEU A 141 -25.40 -9.72 2.12
C LEU A 141 -26.28 -8.47 2.18
N ALA A 142 -26.35 -7.82 3.32
CA ALA A 142 -27.10 -6.59 3.52
C ALA A 142 -26.18 -5.44 3.98
N ARG A 143 -25.16 -5.76 4.76
CA ARG A 143 -24.27 -4.76 5.33
C ARG A 143 -22.79 -5.15 5.20
N VAL A 144 -22.00 -4.24 4.65
CA VAL A 144 -20.54 -4.39 4.51
C VAL A 144 -19.83 -3.39 5.41
N ALA A 145 -18.81 -3.83 6.12
CA ALA A 145 -17.88 -2.95 6.82
C ALA A 145 -16.61 -2.75 5.98
N ALA A 146 -16.00 -1.58 6.06
CA ALA A 146 -14.70 -1.29 5.47
C ALA A 146 -13.74 -0.80 6.56
N LEU A 147 -12.53 -1.34 6.59
CA LEU A 147 -11.46 -0.80 7.44
C LEU A 147 -10.74 0.30 6.67
N VAL A 148 -10.63 1.49 7.25
CA VAL A 148 -10.07 2.68 6.59
C VAL A 148 -8.87 3.21 7.37
N ASN A 149 -7.69 3.18 6.77
CA ASN A 149 -6.52 3.85 7.35
C ASN A 149 -6.59 5.33 6.98
N VAL A 150 -6.95 6.18 7.94
CA VAL A 150 -7.14 7.63 7.72
C VAL A 150 -5.84 8.38 7.46
N GLU A 151 -4.69 7.78 7.78
CA GLU A 151 -3.37 8.33 7.48
C GLU A 151 -2.92 8.00 6.04
N ASN A 152 -3.60 7.08 5.36
CA ASN A 152 -3.30 6.75 3.98
C ASN A 152 -4.18 7.60 3.03
N PRO A 153 -3.60 8.55 2.27
CA PRO A 153 -4.38 9.42 1.39
C PRO A 153 -5.16 8.68 0.30
N LEU A 154 -4.76 7.45 -0.05
CA LEU A 154 -5.47 6.62 -1.01
C LEU A 154 -6.84 6.15 -0.49
N HIS A 155 -7.01 6.01 0.83
CA HIS A 155 -8.24 5.45 1.39
C HIS A 155 -9.44 6.41 1.28
N VAL A 156 -9.22 7.73 1.17
CA VAL A 156 -10.31 8.70 0.97
C VAL A 156 -11.04 8.48 -0.36
N PRO A 157 -10.37 8.46 -1.54
CA PRO A 157 -11.04 8.14 -2.80
C PRO A 157 -11.56 6.70 -2.82
N GLN A 158 -10.83 5.72 -2.28
CA GLN A 158 -11.31 4.34 -2.21
C GLN A 158 -12.60 4.20 -1.40
N LEU A 159 -12.73 4.89 -0.27
CA LEU A 159 -13.95 4.88 0.53
C LEU A 159 -15.15 5.45 -0.25
N ARG A 160 -14.94 6.53 -1.00
CA ARG A 160 -16.00 7.11 -1.86
C ARG A 160 -16.45 6.12 -2.93
N GLU A 161 -15.52 5.43 -3.57
CA GLU A 161 -15.82 4.40 -4.55
C GLU A 161 -16.58 3.22 -3.93
N MET A 162 -16.14 2.75 -2.75
CA MET A 162 -16.85 1.70 -2.02
C MET A 162 -18.25 2.12 -1.63
N GLN A 163 -18.45 3.37 -1.18
CA GLN A 163 -19.77 3.91 -0.85
C GLN A 163 -20.68 3.98 -2.08
N ALA A 164 -20.17 4.46 -3.21
CA ALA A 164 -20.92 4.52 -4.46
C ALA A 164 -21.30 3.13 -4.96
N ALA A 165 -20.37 2.18 -4.91
CA ALA A 165 -20.61 0.79 -5.31
C ALA A 165 -21.63 0.09 -4.39
N ALA A 166 -21.54 0.27 -3.08
CA ALA A 166 -22.49 -0.27 -2.11
C ALA A 166 -23.90 0.31 -2.33
N ALA A 167 -24.02 1.61 -2.56
CA ALA A 167 -25.31 2.26 -2.86
C ALA A 167 -25.94 1.69 -4.12
N LYS A 168 -25.18 1.51 -5.22
CA LYS A 168 -25.67 0.86 -6.45
C LYS A 168 -26.14 -0.58 -6.21
N ALA A 169 -25.51 -1.27 -5.29
CA ALA A 169 -25.82 -2.64 -4.93
C ALA A 169 -26.94 -2.77 -3.86
N SER A 170 -27.49 -1.65 -3.38
CA SER A 170 -28.45 -1.59 -2.27
C SER A 170 -27.90 -2.20 -0.97
N LEU A 171 -26.59 -2.06 -0.73
CA LEU A 171 -25.92 -2.50 0.48
C LEU A 171 -25.68 -1.32 1.42
N ALA A 172 -25.82 -1.56 2.72
CA ALA A 172 -25.34 -0.62 3.73
C ALA A 172 -23.82 -0.77 3.86
N LEU A 173 -23.07 0.34 3.69
CA LEU A 173 -21.65 0.38 3.98
C LEU A 173 -21.41 1.16 5.26
N VAL A 174 -20.71 0.56 6.21
CA VAL A 174 -20.16 1.23 7.39
C VAL A 174 -18.64 1.18 7.31
N HIS A 175 -17.94 2.18 7.84
CA HIS A 175 -16.48 2.15 7.87
C HIS A 175 -15.96 2.37 9.29
N PHE A 176 -14.78 1.85 9.54
CA PHE A 176 -14.08 1.97 10.82
C PHE A 176 -12.71 2.56 10.58
N ASP A 177 -12.43 3.66 11.29
CA ASP A 177 -11.17 4.37 11.18
C ASP A 177 -10.07 3.60 11.91
N TYR A 178 -8.94 3.51 11.24
CA TYR A 178 -7.71 2.95 11.75
C TYR A 178 -6.59 4.00 11.64
N ARG A 179 -5.77 4.12 12.68
CA ARG A 179 -4.56 4.94 12.70
C ARG A 179 -3.37 4.14 13.22
N VAL A 180 -3.58 3.39 14.28
CA VAL A 180 -2.56 2.62 14.99
C VAL A 180 -3.01 1.18 15.18
N PRO A 181 -2.08 0.22 15.38
CA PRO A 181 -2.44 -1.19 15.53
C PRO A 181 -3.48 -1.49 16.62
N GLU A 182 -3.52 -0.68 17.67
CA GLU A 182 -4.45 -0.78 18.80
C GLU A 182 -5.92 -0.51 18.39
N ASP A 183 -6.13 0.25 17.33
CA ASP A 183 -7.47 0.53 16.80
C ASP A 183 -8.17 -0.72 16.23
N LEU A 184 -7.43 -1.78 15.91
CA LEU A 184 -8.01 -3.00 15.34
C LEU A 184 -9.05 -3.65 16.26
N GLU A 185 -8.78 -3.74 17.57
CA GLU A 185 -9.73 -4.35 18.51
C GLU A 185 -11.02 -3.54 18.62
N ARG A 186 -10.89 -2.21 18.64
CA ARG A 186 -12.03 -1.30 18.63
C ARG A 186 -12.83 -1.46 17.33
N ALA A 187 -12.17 -1.43 16.18
CA ALA A 187 -12.79 -1.58 14.87
C ALA A 187 -13.56 -2.91 14.75
N PHE A 188 -12.99 -4.01 15.24
CA PHE A 188 -13.67 -5.31 15.23
C PHE A 188 -14.82 -5.39 16.23
N THR A 189 -14.75 -4.70 17.36
CA THR A 189 -15.87 -4.58 18.30
C THR A 189 -17.02 -3.82 17.64
N GLU A 190 -16.74 -2.69 17.02
CA GLU A 190 -17.70 -1.87 16.29
C GLU A 190 -18.29 -2.63 15.08
N PHE A 191 -17.47 -3.43 14.38
CA PHE A 191 -17.91 -4.33 13.31
C PHE A 191 -19.01 -5.30 13.78
N VAL A 192 -18.78 -5.96 14.93
CA VAL A 192 -19.76 -6.89 15.51
C VAL A 192 -21.03 -6.13 15.95
N GLN A 193 -20.88 -4.97 16.58
CA GLN A 193 -22.02 -4.13 17.00
C GLN A 193 -22.86 -3.65 15.79
N ALA A 194 -22.20 -3.29 14.69
CA ALA A 194 -22.85 -2.90 13.47
C ALA A 194 -23.57 -4.04 12.75
N LYS A 195 -23.41 -5.30 13.19
CA LYS A 195 -23.97 -6.50 12.54
C LYS A 195 -23.63 -6.53 11.04
N ALA A 196 -22.38 -6.25 10.70
CA ALA A 196 -21.94 -6.32 9.32
C ALA A 196 -21.72 -7.79 8.92
N ASP A 197 -22.14 -8.13 7.71
CA ASP A 197 -22.08 -9.50 7.18
C ASP A 197 -20.70 -9.81 6.57
N ALA A 198 -19.96 -8.78 6.17
CA ALA A 198 -18.62 -8.91 5.60
C ALA A 198 -17.75 -7.72 5.98
N LEU A 199 -16.44 -7.95 6.05
CA LEU A 199 -15.41 -6.92 6.22
C LEU A 199 -14.57 -6.83 4.95
N LEU A 200 -14.47 -5.64 4.39
CA LEU A 200 -13.61 -5.28 3.28
C LEU A 200 -12.35 -4.59 3.84
N VAL A 201 -11.20 -5.19 3.57
CA VAL A 201 -9.90 -4.63 3.97
C VAL A 201 -9.18 -4.21 2.69
N PRO A 202 -9.14 -2.90 2.38
CA PRO A 202 -8.46 -2.43 1.19
C PRO A 202 -6.96 -2.66 1.26
N PRO A 203 -6.26 -2.64 0.12
CA PRO A 203 -4.81 -2.77 0.08
C PRO A 203 -4.14 -1.63 0.84
N ASP A 204 -3.41 -1.99 1.89
CA ASP A 204 -2.66 -1.06 2.72
C ASP A 204 -1.44 -1.75 3.32
N THR A 205 -0.32 -1.05 3.42
CA THR A 205 0.92 -1.60 3.99
C THR A 205 0.80 -1.90 5.46
N THR A 206 0.08 -1.06 6.20
CA THR A 206 -0.16 -1.24 7.62
C THR A 206 -1.04 -2.46 7.86
N PHE A 207 -2.11 -2.64 7.05
CA PHE A 207 -2.97 -3.84 7.14
C PHE A 207 -2.21 -5.10 6.73
N SER A 208 -1.36 -5.02 5.72
CA SER A 208 -0.51 -6.15 5.31
C SER A 208 0.47 -6.56 6.41
N SER A 209 1.04 -5.60 7.13
CA SER A 209 1.93 -5.86 8.27
C SER A 209 1.19 -6.47 9.47
N ASN A 210 -0.10 -6.17 9.63
CA ASN A 210 -0.97 -6.64 10.71
C ASN A 210 -1.95 -7.74 10.30
N VAL A 211 -1.74 -8.38 9.14
CA VAL A 211 -2.69 -9.35 8.58
C VAL A 211 -2.98 -10.52 9.50
N GLY A 212 -2.00 -11.01 10.26
CA GLY A 212 -2.19 -12.06 11.25
C GLY A 212 -3.22 -11.66 12.30
N ARG A 213 -3.06 -10.45 12.88
CA ARG A 213 -3.97 -9.91 13.88
C ARG A 213 -5.36 -9.63 13.31
N ILE A 214 -5.46 -9.08 12.10
CA ILE A 214 -6.74 -8.87 11.40
C ILE A 214 -7.48 -10.21 11.22
N VAL A 215 -6.77 -11.27 10.84
CA VAL A 215 -7.35 -12.61 10.69
C VAL A 215 -7.74 -13.25 12.02
N GLU A 216 -6.99 -13.00 13.09
CA GLU A 216 -7.30 -13.50 14.44
C GLU A 216 -8.50 -12.80 15.06
N LEU A 217 -8.64 -11.50 14.87
CA LEU A 217 -9.79 -10.69 15.31
C LEU A 217 -11.02 -10.93 14.44
N GLY A 218 -10.82 -11.34 13.20
CA GLY A 218 -11.89 -11.83 12.34
C GLY A 218 -12.63 -12.96 13.05
N PRO A 219 -13.92 -13.11 12.88
CA PRO A 219 -14.85 -13.62 13.85
C PRO A 219 -14.51 -14.99 14.40
N ARG A 220 -14.13 -15.02 15.64
CA ARG A 220 -14.08 -16.24 16.45
C ARG A 220 -15.48 -16.81 16.72
N ARG A 221 -16.57 -16.11 16.31
CA ARG A 221 -17.94 -16.46 16.75
C ARG A 221 -19.02 -16.64 15.71
N ALA A 222 -18.84 -16.35 14.42
CA ALA A 222 -19.94 -16.55 13.45
C ALA A 222 -19.56 -16.48 11.96
N CYS A 223 -18.32 -16.58 11.53
CA CYS A 223 -17.99 -16.41 10.12
C CYS A 223 -17.40 -17.65 9.49
N ARG A 224 -17.98 -18.10 8.38
CA ARG A 224 -17.28 -18.97 7.43
C ARG A 224 -16.14 -18.17 6.80
N ARG A 225 -14.91 -18.62 6.99
CA ARG A 225 -13.73 -18.00 6.40
C ARG A 225 -13.84 -18.06 4.87
N LEU A 226 -14.18 -16.97 4.25
CA LEU A 226 -13.98 -16.75 2.84
C LEU A 226 -12.92 -15.66 2.68
N THR A 227 -11.70 -16.06 2.42
CA THR A 227 -10.65 -15.14 1.97
C THR A 227 -10.68 -15.13 0.46
N ALA A 228 -11.37 -14.17 -0.14
CA ALA A 228 -11.25 -13.93 -1.57
C ALA A 228 -9.93 -13.18 -1.81
N THR A 229 -8.98 -13.87 -2.42
CA THR A 229 -7.69 -13.29 -2.82
C THR A 229 -7.81 -12.93 -4.29
N ALA A 230 -8.25 -11.72 -4.61
CA ALA A 230 -8.02 -11.13 -5.92
C ALA A 230 -6.90 -10.11 -5.73
N GLY A 231 -5.70 -10.43 -6.14
CA GLY A 231 -4.49 -9.62 -6.07
C GLY A 231 -4.33 -8.84 -4.77
N ARG A 232 -3.59 -8.99 -3.83
CA ARG A 232 -3.26 -8.26 -2.57
C ARG A 232 -4.43 -7.66 -1.76
N SER A 233 -5.67 -7.72 -2.21
CA SER A 233 -6.85 -7.33 -1.43
C SER A 233 -7.44 -8.57 -0.76
N ARG A 234 -7.81 -8.46 0.51
CA ARG A 234 -8.43 -9.56 1.27
C ARG A 234 -9.82 -9.13 1.71
N ALA A 235 -10.82 -9.91 1.34
CA ALA A 235 -12.14 -9.82 1.93
C ALA A 235 -12.27 -10.96 2.95
N VAL A 236 -12.75 -10.65 4.15
CA VAL A 236 -13.12 -11.63 5.15
C VAL A 236 -14.63 -11.58 5.27
N ALA A 237 -15.31 -12.67 4.91
CA ALA A 237 -16.76 -12.77 5.00
C ALA A 237 -17.16 -13.49 6.30
N CYS A 238 -18.23 -13.01 6.91
CA CYS A 238 -18.86 -13.58 8.11
C CYS A 238 -20.08 -14.42 7.78
#